data_4a83dab369d118d8eb1bc00ede255637
#
_entry.id   4a83dab369d118d8eb1bc00ede255637
#
_cell.length_a   1.000
_cell.length_b   1.000
_cell.length_c   1.000
_cell.angle_alpha   90.00
_cell.angle_beta   90.00
_cell.angle_gamma   90.00
#
_symmetry.space_group_name_H-M   'P 1'
#
loop_
_entity.id
_entity.type
_entity.pdbx_description
1 polymer ?
#
loop_
_entity_poly.entity_id
_entity_poly.type
_entity_poly.pdbx_seq_one_letter_code
_entity_poly.pdbx_strand_id
1 'polypeptide(L)'
;MVIVIVVIALLVLIGLIYVFSRNSIIGLRNRCDEAWSGIDVQLKRRHDLIPNLVESVKGYASHERETFEKVTQARAAAMQASGPEEASKAETQLTAALGGLRVVAEQYPQLRATENFQQLQRQLSELEDEIQASRRIYNSNVQTYNTRIQQFPGSIIANQGGFQPKPFFEIGDAAEREAPQVSFS
;
A
#
# COMPACT_ATOMS: atom_id res chain seq x y z
N MET A 1 12.75 43.83 36.17
CA MET A 1 13.81 42.90 35.80
C MET A 1 13.32 41.45 35.80
N VAL A 2 12.77 40.92 36.87
CA VAL A 2 12.24 39.53 36.98
C VAL A 2 11.17 39.21 35.91
N ILE A 3 10.19 40.09 35.70
CA ILE A 3 9.11 39.90 34.72
C ILE A 3 9.70 39.74 33.28
N VAL A 4 10.68 40.57 32.93
CA VAL A 4 11.32 40.50 31.60
C VAL A 4 12.06 39.16 31.39
N ILE A 5 12.76 38.67 32.41
CA ILE A 5 13.43 37.36 32.39
C ILE A 5 12.41 36.23 32.22
N VAL A 6 11.30 36.28 32.95
CA VAL A 6 10.23 35.27 32.84
C VAL A 6 9.63 35.27 31.44
N VAL A 7 9.35 36.45 30.87
CA VAL A 7 8.79 36.54 29.49
C VAL A 7 9.77 35.97 28.45
N ILE A 8 11.07 36.31 28.55
CA ILE A 8 12.08 35.77 27.66
C ILE A 8 12.17 34.24 27.79
N ALA A 9 12.20 33.71 29.01
CA ALA A 9 12.25 32.27 29.26
C ALA A 9 11.03 31.55 28.63
N LEU A 10 9.85 32.15 28.72
CA LEU A 10 8.61 31.61 28.15
C LEU A 10 8.61 31.61 26.63
N LEU A 11 9.13 32.68 26.01
CA LEU A 11 9.30 32.76 24.55
C LEU A 11 10.32 31.72 24.05
N VAL A 12 11.42 31.53 24.74
CA VAL A 12 12.41 30.48 24.40
C VAL A 12 11.79 29.11 24.53
N LEU A 13 11.02 28.82 25.58
CA LEU A 13 10.33 27.54 25.77
C LEU A 13 9.34 27.25 24.62
N ILE A 14 8.53 28.24 24.25
CA ILE A 14 7.61 28.14 23.11
C ILE A 14 8.36 27.85 21.81
N GLY A 15 9.46 28.56 21.57
CA GLY A 15 10.32 28.36 20.41
C GLY A 15 10.90 26.93 20.34
N LEU A 16 11.36 26.41 21.46
CA LEU A 16 11.85 25.02 21.55
C LEU A 16 10.75 24.01 21.26
N ILE A 17 9.57 24.17 21.86
CA ILE A 17 8.42 23.29 21.61
C ILE A 17 8.06 23.29 20.12
N TYR A 18 8.07 24.46 19.48
CA TYR A 18 7.81 24.60 18.05
C TYR A 18 8.81 23.81 17.20
N VAL A 19 10.12 24.02 17.44
CA VAL A 19 11.19 23.36 16.69
C VAL A 19 11.13 21.85 16.86
N PHE A 20 11.03 21.35 18.11
CA PHE A 20 10.95 19.91 18.37
C PHE A 20 9.71 19.27 17.74
N SER A 21 8.54 19.91 17.85
CA SER A 21 7.32 19.40 17.26
C SER A 21 7.39 19.37 15.72
N ARG A 22 7.92 20.43 15.10
CA ARG A 22 8.10 20.48 13.63
C ARG A 22 9.04 19.40 13.13
N ASN A 23 10.18 19.21 13.80
CA ASN A 23 11.14 18.17 13.45
C ASN A 23 10.54 16.77 13.63
N SER A 24 9.73 16.56 14.68
CA SER A 24 8.99 15.31 14.89
C SER A 24 8.04 15.01 13.73
N ILE A 25 7.25 16.00 13.27
CA ILE A 25 6.31 15.83 12.14
C ILE A 25 7.08 15.48 10.86
N ILE A 26 8.19 16.20 10.58
CA ILE A 26 9.03 15.91 9.40
C ILE A 26 9.60 14.50 9.47
N GLY A 27 10.08 14.07 10.64
CA GLY A 27 10.60 12.72 10.83
C GLY A 27 9.56 11.64 10.58
N LEU A 28 8.32 11.84 11.07
CA LEU A 28 7.21 10.92 10.82
C LEU A 28 6.81 10.89 9.34
N ARG A 29 6.78 12.04 8.66
CA ARG A 29 6.51 12.11 7.22
C ARG A 29 7.55 11.30 6.44
N ASN A 30 8.82 11.47 6.74
CA ASN A 30 9.90 10.76 6.07
C ASN A 30 9.80 9.24 6.29
N ARG A 31 9.40 8.78 7.48
CA ARG A 31 9.13 7.35 7.74
C ARG A 31 7.99 6.80 6.88
N CYS A 32 6.94 7.60 6.62
CA CYS A 32 5.89 7.20 5.69
C CYS A 32 6.44 7.06 4.26
N ASP A 33 7.27 8.02 3.81
CA ASP A 33 7.85 8.01 2.46
C ASP A 33 8.81 6.83 2.27
N GLU A 34 9.63 6.53 3.27
CA GLU A 34 10.53 5.36 3.30
C GLU A 34 9.75 4.05 3.24
N ALA A 35 8.71 3.91 4.08
CA ALA A 35 7.88 2.71 4.09
C ALA A 35 7.11 2.54 2.77
N TRP A 36 6.66 3.62 2.13
CA TRP A 36 6.05 3.59 0.82
C TRP A 36 7.03 3.09 -0.26
N SER A 37 8.26 3.58 -0.25
CA SER A 37 9.30 3.10 -1.17
C SER A 37 9.55 1.59 -1.04
N GLY A 38 9.45 1.05 0.18
CA GLY A 38 9.52 -0.40 0.42
C GLY A 38 8.38 -1.17 -0.24
N ILE A 39 7.15 -0.64 -0.20
CA ILE A 39 5.98 -1.23 -0.89
C ILE A 39 6.19 -1.19 -2.41
N ASP A 40 6.60 -0.05 -2.95
CA ASP A 40 6.77 0.15 -4.39
C ASP A 40 7.75 -0.87 -5.00
N VAL A 41 8.82 -1.19 -4.30
CA VAL A 41 9.78 -2.24 -4.70
C VAL A 41 9.10 -3.61 -4.80
N GLN A 42 8.24 -3.98 -3.85
CA GLN A 42 7.57 -5.28 -3.85
C GLN A 42 6.47 -5.34 -4.94
N LEU A 43 5.73 -4.25 -5.13
CA LEU A 43 4.75 -4.14 -6.21
C LEU A 43 5.41 -4.30 -7.57
N LYS A 44 6.55 -3.65 -7.79
CA LYS A 44 7.32 -3.80 -9.03
C LYS A 44 7.74 -5.25 -9.27
N ARG A 45 8.26 -5.93 -8.25
CA ARG A 45 8.62 -7.37 -8.37
C ARG A 45 7.40 -8.21 -8.74
N ARG A 46 6.23 -7.94 -8.12
CA ARG A 46 4.96 -8.60 -8.48
C ARG A 46 4.60 -8.37 -9.94
N HIS A 47 4.67 -7.12 -10.41
CA HIS A 47 4.39 -6.78 -11.81
C HIS A 47 5.33 -7.48 -12.80
N ASP A 48 6.59 -7.69 -12.42
CA ASP A 48 7.60 -8.33 -13.27
C ASP A 48 7.38 -9.85 -13.42
N LEU A 49 6.72 -10.50 -12.46
CA LEU A 49 6.37 -11.93 -12.53
C LEU A 49 5.11 -12.21 -13.38
N ILE A 50 4.18 -11.27 -13.49
CA ILE A 50 2.88 -11.47 -14.14
C ILE A 50 3.01 -11.91 -15.62
N PRO A 51 3.88 -11.33 -16.47
CA PRO A 51 4.03 -11.80 -17.85
C PRO A 51 4.39 -13.27 -17.95
N ASN A 52 5.29 -13.76 -17.08
CA ASN A 52 5.70 -15.16 -17.07
C ASN A 52 4.54 -16.09 -16.67
N LEU A 53 3.71 -15.63 -15.69
CA LEU A 53 2.51 -16.36 -15.30
C LEU A 53 1.51 -16.44 -16.44
N VAL A 54 1.23 -15.32 -17.13
CA VAL A 54 0.32 -15.26 -18.29
C VAL A 54 0.79 -16.18 -19.40
N GLU A 55 2.08 -16.13 -19.76
CA GLU A 55 2.63 -17.00 -20.81
C GLU A 55 2.56 -18.49 -20.43
N SER A 56 2.78 -18.83 -19.15
CA SER A 56 2.64 -20.20 -18.68
C SER A 56 1.21 -20.72 -18.82
N VAL A 57 0.19 -19.87 -18.58
CA VAL A 57 -1.22 -20.24 -18.73
C VAL A 57 -1.63 -20.30 -20.19
N LYS A 58 -1.18 -19.36 -21.04
CA LYS A 58 -1.48 -19.32 -22.47
C LYS A 58 -1.07 -20.61 -23.21
N GLY A 59 0.00 -21.25 -22.79
CA GLY A 59 0.45 -22.51 -23.38
C GLY A 59 -0.58 -23.64 -23.28
N TYR A 60 -1.49 -23.56 -22.31
CA TYR A 60 -2.52 -24.57 -22.04
C TYR A 60 -3.94 -24.09 -22.32
N ALA A 61 -4.21 -22.79 -22.15
CA ALA A 61 -5.54 -22.18 -22.21
C ALA A 61 -5.63 -21.07 -23.28
N SER A 62 -5.19 -21.36 -24.50
CA SER A 62 -5.09 -20.39 -25.61
C SER A 62 -6.40 -19.68 -25.98
N HIS A 63 -7.55 -20.21 -25.60
CA HIS A 63 -8.87 -19.64 -25.90
C HIS A 63 -9.33 -18.57 -24.90
N GLU A 64 -8.65 -18.41 -23.76
CA GLU A 64 -9.01 -17.49 -22.66
C GLU A 64 -8.47 -16.06 -22.87
N ARG A 65 -8.65 -15.52 -24.09
CA ARG A 65 -8.08 -14.23 -24.50
C ARG A 65 -8.52 -13.08 -23.61
N GLU A 66 -9.80 -13.04 -23.24
CA GLU A 66 -10.38 -11.97 -22.41
C GLU A 66 -9.71 -11.89 -21.03
N THR A 67 -9.44 -13.04 -20.41
CA THR A 67 -8.76 -13.10 -19.10
C THR A 67 -7.33 -12.58 -19.21
N PHE A 68 -6.59 -12.94 -20.26
CA PHE A 68 -5.22 -12.44 -20.48
C PHE A 68 -5.19 -10.94 -20.75
N GLU A 69 -6.14 -10.41 -21.53
CA GLU A 69 -6.27 -8.99 -21.79
C GLU A 69 -6.56 -8.21 -20.50
N LYS A 70 -7.50 -8.68 -19.67
CA LYS A 70 -7.81 -8.08 -18.37
C LYS A 70 -6.58 -8.00 -17.45
N VAL A 71 -5.81 -9.08 -17.33
CA VAL A 71 -4.59 -9.11 -16.53
C VAL A 71 -3.55 -8.12 -17.06
N THR A 72 -3.37 -8.09 -18.39
CA THR A 72 -2.39 -7.20 -19.04
C THR A 72 -2.76 -5.74 -18.86
N GLN A 73 -4.04 -5.39 -19.03
CA GLN A 73 -4.56 -4.03 -18.82
C GLN A 73 -4.45 -3.60 -17.35
N ALA A 74 -4.86 -4.46 -16.42
CA ALA A 74 -4.77 -4.17 -14.99
C ALA A 74 -3.31 -3.98 -14.54
N ARG A 75 -2.38 -4.83 -15.04
CA ARG A 75 -0.94 -4.65 -14.80
C ARG A 75 -0.44 -3.32 -15.33
N ALA A 76 -0.81 -2.94 -16.56
CA ALA A 76 -0.39 -1.68 -17.15
C ALA A 76 -0.90 -0.47 -16.33
N ALA A 77 -2.14 -0.52 -15.85
CA ALA A 77 -2.70 0.50 -14.97
C ALA A 77 -1.96 0.56 -13.62
N ALA A 78 -1.64 -0.59 -13.03
CA ALA A 78 -0.89 -0.66 -11.77
C ALA A 78 0.53 -0.08 -11.90
N MET A 79 1.21 -0.33 -13.02
CA MET A 79 2.54 0.24 -13.30
C MET A 79 2.54 1.75 -13.54
N GLN A 80 1.41 2.34 -13.91
CA GLN A 80 1.27 3.79 -14.14
C GLN A 80 0.78 4.54 -12.90
N ALA A 81 0.25 3.84 -11.91
CA ALA A 81 -0.28 4.42 -10.70
C ALA A 81 0.82 5.13 -9.90
N SER A 82 0.52 6.36 -9.46
CA SER A 82 1.44 7.20 -8.70
C SER A 82 0.92 7.43 -7.27
N GLY A 83 1.74 7.03 -6.31
CA GLY A 83 1.43 7.19 -4.89
C GLY A 83 0.42 6.17 -4.36
N PRO A 84 0.18 6.20 -3.02
CA PRO A 84 -0.56 5.13 -2.34
C PRO A 84 -2.02 5.01 -2.76
N GLU A 85 -2.69 6.10 -3.07
CA GLU A 85 -4.13 6.10 -3.37
C GLU A 85 -4.44 5.49 -4.75
N GLU A 86 -3.70 5.91 -5.79
CA GLU A 86 -3.87 5.35 -7.13
C GLU A 86 -3.41 3.90 -7.18
N ALA A 87 -2.26 3.59 -6.54
CA ALA A 87 -1.77 2.23 -6.43
C ALA A 87 -2.76 1.31 -5.71
N SER A 88 -3.42 1.77 -4.64
CA SER A 88 -4.45 1.01 -3.93
C SER A 88 -5.58 0.56 -4.87
N LYS A 89 -6.10 1.49 -5.68
CA LYS A 89 -7.18 1.20 -6.65
C LYS A 89 -6.70 0.25 -7.75
N ALA A 90 -5.53 0.51 -8.32
CA ALA A 90 -4.99 -0.27 -9.43
C ALA A 90 -4.59 -1.69 -8.99
N GLU A 91 -3.97 -1.85 -7.81
CA GLU A 91 -3.61 -3.14 -7.25
C GLU A 91 -4.82 -4.00 -6.88
N THR A 92 -5.92 -3.38 -6.43
CA THR A 92 -7.19 -4.07 -6.21
C THR A 92 -7.73 -4.67 -7.52
N GLN A 93 -7.70 -3.90 -8.62
CA GLN A 93 -8.11 -4.38 -9.93
C GLN A 93 -7.20 -5.50 -10.46
N LEU A 94 -5.89 -5.34 -10.27
CA LEU A 94 -4.91 -6.37 -10.67
C LEU A 94 -5.12 -7.67 -9.87
N THR A 95 -5.38 -7.58 -8.59
CA THR A 95 -5.67 -8.75 -7.74
C THR A 95 -6.92 -9.48 -8.21
N ALA A 96 -7.98 -8.75 -8.54
CA ALA A 96 -9.20 -9.34 -9.11
C ALA A 96 -8.94 -10.03 -10.46
N ALA A 97 -8.17 -9.40 -11.35
CA ALA A 97 -7.80 -9.98 -12.64
C ALA A 97 -6.94 -11.26 -12.49
N LEU A 98 -5.99 -11.27 -11.56
CA LEU A 98 -5.19 -12.47 -11.23
C LEU A 98 -6.05 -13.59 -10.63
N GLY A 99 -7.08 -13.25 -9.85
CA GLY A 99 -8.09 -14.20 -9.40
C GLY A 99 -8.78 -14.91 -10.55
N GLY A 100 -9.19 -14.17 -11.58
CA GLY A 100 -9.75 -14.75 -12.82
C GLY A 100 -8.78 -15.69 -13.53
N LEU A 101 -7.50 -15.30 -13.62
CA LEU A 101 -6.46 -16.15 -14.22
C LEU A 101 -6.24 -17.45 -13.42
N ARG A 102 -6.35 -17.39 -12.10
CA ARG A 102 -6.26 -18.57 -11.24
C ARG A 102 -7.41 -19.53 -11.49
N VAL A 103 -8.65 -19.02 -11.62
CA VAL A 103 -9.83 -19.85 -11.95
C VAL A 103 -9.63 -20.57 -13.30
N VAL A 104 -9.10 -19.88 -14.31
CA VAL A 104 -8.71 -20.51 -15.58
C VAL A 104 -7.69 -21.62 -15.35
N ALA A 105 -6.61 -21.36 -14.64
CA ALA A 105 -5.57 -22.36 -14.38
C ALA A 105 -6.10 -23.61 -13.63
N GLU A 106 -7.13 -23.47 -12.81
CA GLU A 106 -7.78 -24.59 -12.10
C GLU A 106 -8.49 -25.58 -13.05
N GLN A 107 -8.89 -25.13 -14.24
CA GLN A 107 -9.51 -25.98 -15.27
C GLN A 107 -8.49 -26.81 -16.04
N TYR A 108 -7.19 -26.55 -15.90
CA TYR A 108 -6.11 -27.23 -16.61
C TYR A 108 -5.14 -27.94 -15.64
N PRO A 109 -5.44 -29.17 -15.20
CA PRO A 109 -4.63 -29.92 -14.23
C PRO A 109 -3.17 -30.13 -14.68
N GLN A 110 -2.95 -30.27 -15.99
CA GLN A 110 -1.62 -30.46 -16.57
C GLN A 110 -0.72 -29.24 -16.35
N LEU A 111 -1.27 -28.02 -16.48
CA LEU A 111 -0.57 -26.76 -16.19
C LEU A 111 -0.18 -26.72 -14.71
N ARG A 112 -1.12 -27.03 -13.81
CA ARG A 112 -0.91 -27.00 -12.36
C ARG A 112 0.18 -27.99 -11.91
N ALA A 113 0.38 -29.08 -12.65
CA ALA A 113 1.40 -30.08 -12.38
C ALA A 113 2.81 -29.66 -12.84
N THR A 114 2.93 -28.58 -13.63
CA THR A 114 4.24 -28.13 -14.11
C THR A 114 5.02 -27.43 -12.99
N GLU A 115 6.30 -27.73 -12.88
CA GLU A 115 7.20 -27.16 -11.88
C GLU A 115 7.29 -25.63 -12.01
N ASN A 116 7.37 -25.13 -13.24
CA ASN A 116 7.42 -23.70 -13.54
C ASN A 116 6.21 -22.93 -13.02
N PHE A 117 5.00 -23.43 -13.26
CA PHE A 117 3.78 -22.79 -12.77
C PHE A 117 3.71 -22.80 -11.24
N GLN A 118 4.07 -23.91 -10.61
CA GLN A 118 4.12 -24.02 -9.15
C GLN A 118 5.16 -23.07 -8.54
N GLN A 119 6.32 -22.90 -9.17
CA GLN A 119 7.33 -21.96 -8.72
C GLN A 119 6.83 -20.50 -8.81
N LEU A 120 6.20 -20.11 -9.93
CA LEU A 120 5.61 -18.77 -10.09
C LEU A 120 4.51 -18.51 -9.05
N GLN A 121 3.67 -19.49 -8.77
CA GLN A 121 2.64 -19.39 -7.73
C GLN A 121 3.24 -19.19 -6.34
N ARG A 122 4.30 -19.94 -5.98
CA ARG A 122 5.01 -19.75 -4.70
C ARG A 122 5.61 -18.35 -4.60
N GLN A 123 6.31 -17.89 -5.65
CA GLN A 123 6.91 -16.55 -5.66
C GLN A 123 5.88 -15.44 -5.53
N LEU A 124 4.72 -15.56 -6.18
CA LEU A 124 3.62 -14.61 -6.04
C LEU A 124 3.03 -14.62 -4.64
N SER A 125 2.88 -15.80 -4.02
CA SER A 125 2.41 -15.91 -2.64
C SER A 125 3.38 -15.28 -1.65
N GLU A 126 4.67 -15.52 -1.80
CA GLU A 126 5.73 -14.91 -0.96
C GLU A 126 5.72 -13.37 -1.09
N LEU A 127 5.60 -12.86 -2.34
CA LEU A 127 5.49 -11.40 -2.57
C LEU A 127 4.22 -10.80 -1.97
N GLU A 128 3.10 -11.51 -2.01
CA GLU A 128 1.86 -11.06 -1.37
C GLU A 128 2.04 -10.91 0.15
N ASP A 129 2.69 -11.88 0.79
CA ASP A 129 3.00 -11.81 2.23
C ASP A 129 3.94 -10.62 2.54
N GLU A 130 4.96 -10.38 1.69
CA GLU A 130 5.87 -9.24 1.83
C GLU A 130 5.15 -7.90 1.63
N ILE A 131 4.26 -7.80 0.63
CA ILE A 131 3.44 -6.61 0.38
C ILE A 131 2.53 -6.35 1.59
N GLN A 132 1.87 -7.38 2.13
CA GLN A 132 1.02 -7.23 3.30
C GLN A 132 1.79 -6.80 4.55
N ALA A 133 3.00 -7.33 4.77
CA ALA A 133 3.87 -6.91 5.86
C ALA A 133 4.27 -5.44 5.72
N SER A 134 4.72 -5.04 4.53
CA SER A 134 5.11 -3.66 4.22
C SER A 134 3.94 -2.68 4.34
N ARG A 135 2.74 -3.10 3.90
CA ARG A 135 1.48 -2.35 4.04
C ARG A 135 1.15 -2.05 5.50
N ARG A 136 1.28 -3.06 6.39
CA ARG A 136 1.06 -2.85 7.83
C ARG A 136 2.00 -1.81 8.40
N ILE A 137 3.28 -1.84 8.03
CA ILE A 137 4.29 -0.87 8.47
C ILE A 137 3.95 0.54 7.96
N TYR A 138 3.65 0.66 6.66
CA TYR A 138 3.27 1.93 6.06
C TYR A 138 2.04 2.53 6.73
N ASN A 139 0.97 1.77 6.87
CA ASN A 139 -0.28 2.24 7.47
C ASN A 139 -0.12 2.62 8.94
N SER A 140 0.72 1.91 9.70
CA SER A 140 1.07 2.29 11.08
C SER A 140 1.81 3.63 11.13
N ASN A 141 2.75 3.87 10.21
CA ASN A 141 3.45 5.15 10.10
C ASN A 141 2.50 6.28 9.70
N VAL A 142 1.60 6.03 8.73
CA VAL A 142 0.57 7.00 8.31
C VAL A 142 -0.36 7.34 9.47
N GLN A 143 -0.83 6.34 10.23
CA GLN A 143 -1.67 6.57 11.40
C GLN A 143 -0.94 7.47 12.42
N THR A 144 0.32 7.17 12.71
CA THR A 144 1.12 7.94 13.67
C THR A 144 1.35 9.38 13.18
N TYR A 145 1.67 9.55 11.90
CA TYR A 145 1.84 10.86 11.29
C TYR A 145 0.53 11.66 11.29
N ASN A 146 -0.57 11.08 10.82
CA ASN A 146 -1.87 11.74 10.75
C ASN A 146 -2.37 12.14 12.13
N THR A 147 -2.19 11.28 13.12
CA THR A 147 -2.51 11.60 14.54
C THR A 147 -1.66 12.78 15.02
N ARG A 148 -0.35 12.80 14.75
CA ARG A 148 0.55 13.84 15.20
C ARG A 148 0.21 15.22 14.64
N ILE A 149 -0.22 15.31 13.37
CA ILE A 149 -0.62 16.57 12.75
C ILE A 149 -2.01 17.06 13.20
N GLN A 150 -2.83 16.18 13.79
CA GLN A 150 -4.16 16.53 14.30
C GLN A 150 -4.15 16.92 15.77
N GLN A 151 -3.20 16.42 16.56
CA GLN A 151 -3.11 16.68 17.99
C GLN A 151 -2.35 17.98 18.30
N PHE A 152 -2.77 18.69 19.38
CA PHE A 152 -2.02 19.83 19.91
C PHE A 152 -0.67 19.37 20.51
N PRO A 153 0.45 20.12 20.32
CA PRO A 153 0.60 21.36 19.57
C PRO A 153 0.86 21.14 18.06
N GLY A 154 0.92 19.88 17.59
CA GLY A 154 1.24 19.51 16.21
C GLY A 154 0.28 20.10 15.20
N SER A 155 -1.02 20.21 15.53
CA SER A 155 -2.04 20.75 14.62
C SER A 155 -1.79 22.21 14.22
N ILE A 156 -1.32 23.05 15.16
CA ILE A 156 -0.95 24.45 14.85
C ILE A 156 0.23 24.47 13.86
N ILE A 157 1.24 23.66 14.14
CA ILE A 157 2.47 23.58 13.33
C ILE A 157 2.17 23.00 11.96
N ALA A 158 1.29 21.99 11.90
CA ALA A 158 0.89 21.36 10.66
C ALA A 158 0.16 22.34 9.74
N ASN A 159 -0.77 23.12 10.29
CA ASN A 159 -1.49 24.15 9.52
C ASN A 159 -0.56 25.23 8.98
N GLN A 160 0.38 25.71 9.81
CA GLN A 160 1.37 26.71 9.38
C GLN A 160 2.36 26.17 8.36
N GLY A 161 2.76 24.90 8.51
CA GLY A 161 3.76 24.24 7.64
C GLY A 161 3.17 23.56 6.41
N GLY A 162 1.84 23.59 6.21
CA GLY A 162 1.18 22.94 5.07
C GLY A 162 1.26 21.40 5.09
N PHE A 163 1.40 20.79 6.26
CA PHE A 163 1.42 19.34 6.39
C PHE A 163 0.00 18.79 6.23
N GLN A 164 -0.21 17.98 5.18
CA GLN A 164 -1.49 17.34 4.89
C GLN A 164 -1.50 15.88 5.36
N PRO A 165 -2.67 15.33 5.71
CA PRO A 165 -2.80 13.90 5.99
C PRO A 165 -2.34 13.06 4.80
N LYS A 166 -1.69 11.93 5.10
CA LYS A 166 -1.33 10.94 4.10
C LYS A 166 -2.43 9.87 3.98
N PRO A 167 -2.72 9.39 2.76
CA PRO A 167 -3.66 8.31 2.54
C PRO A 167 -3.07 6.98 3.03
N PHE A 168 -3.96 6.08 3.47
CA PHE A 168 -3.62 4.68 3.70
C PHE A 168 -3.47 3.93 2.38
N PHE A 169 -2.70 2.85 2.41
CA PHE A 169 -2.60 1.91 1.30
C PHE A 169 -3.40 0.65 1.62
N GLU A 170 -4.43 0.37 0.84
CA GLU A 170 -5.33 -0.75 1.06
C GLU A 170 -5.56 -1.48 -0.27
N ILE A 171 -5.34 -2.79 -0.26
CA ILE A 171 -5.63 -3.69 -1.37
C ILE A 171 -6.75 -4.61 -0.89
N GLY A 172 -7.82 -4.72 -1.66
CA GLY A 172 -8.98 -5.55 -1.33
C GLY A 172 -10.30 -4.79 -1.45
N ASP A 173 -11.37 -5.53 -1.54
CA ASP A 173 -12.72 -4.97 -1.66
C ASP A 173 -13.17 -4.34 -0.34
N ALA A 174 -13.82 -3.19 -0.41
CA ALA A 174 -14.48 -2.58 0.75
C ALA A 174 -15.54 -3.52 1.37
N ALA A 175 -16.07 -4.45 0.56
CA ALA A 175 -17.02 -5.49 0.98
C ALA A 175 -16.41 -6.52 1.94
N GLU A 176 -15.09 -6.74 1.92
CA GLU A 176 -14.42 -7.64 2.89
C GLU A 176 -14.43 -7.09 4.33
N ARG A 177 -14.75 -5.80 4.50
CA ARG A 177 -14.89 -5.15 5.81
C ARG A 177 -16.26 -5.30 6.44
N GLU A 178 -17.28 -5.70 5.66
CA GLU A 178 -18.58 -6.01 6.21
C GLU A 178 -18.53 -7.37 6.91
N ALA A 179 -18.78 -7.38 8.21
CA ALA A 179 -18.88 -8.61 8.96
C ALA A 179 -19.93 -9.51 8.31
N PRO A 180 -19.64 -10.81 8.08
CA PRO A 180 -20.62 -11.72 7.48
C PRO A 180 -21.90 -11.71 8.32
N GLN A 181 -23.03 -11.41 7.69
CA GLN A 181 -24.33 -11.51 8.34
C GLN A 181 -24.63 -12.98 8.61
N VAL A 182 -24.48 -13.40 9.85
CA VAL A 182 -24.88 -14.74 10.29
C VAL A 182 -26.39 -14.71 10.50
N SER A 183 -27.17 -15.25 9.56
CA SER A 183 -28.59 -15.52 9.78
C SER A 183 -28.73 -16.89 10.45
N PHE A 184 -29.16 -16.90 11.69
CA PHE A 184 -29.62 -18.11 12.36
C PHE A 184 -31.06 -18.37 11.91
N SER A 185 -31.30 -19.38 11.04
CA SER A 185 -32.61 -19.92 10.68
C SER A 185 -32.95 -21.04 11.64
#